data_3c1748e967b556e47f8f841b2193e19e
#
_entry.id   3c1748e967b556e47f8f841b2193e19e
#
_cell.length_a   1.000
_cell.length_b   1.000
_cell.length_c   1.000
_cell.angle_alpha   90.00
_cell.angle_beta   90.00
_cell.angle_gamma   90.00
#
_symmetry.space_group_name_H-M   'P 1'
#
loop_
_entity.id
_entity.type
_entity.pdbx_description
1 polymer ?
#
loop_
_entity_poly.entity_id
_entity_poly.type
_entity_poly.pdbx_seq_one_letter_code
_entity_poly.pdbx_strand_id
1 'polypeptide(L)'
;HGLIPDTLAQSEGYQLFEQYIANGAPKDNFDGFELISRVHAPQTGEVFVTCKANNHLKVAEHFAIWREKFGVEWDVKPVFNDEEVIKRNKQVAEEIAAMS
;
A
#
# COMPACT_ATOMS: atom_id res chain seq x y z
N HIS A 1 3.57 -3.53 -1.90
CA HIS A 1 4.97 -3.98 -1.78
C HIS A 1 5.92 -2.82 -2.04
N GLY A 2 6.81 -2.55 -1.13
CA GLY A 2 7.84 -1.52 -1.25
C GLY A 2 9.22 -2.08 -1.01
N LEU A 3 10.23 -1.52 -1.69
CA LEU A 3 11.62 -1.93 -1.58
C LEU A 3 12.52 -0.70 -1.41
N ILE A 4 13.36 -0.69 -0.37
CA ILE A 4 14.36 0.34 -0.12
C ILE A 4 15.68 -0.11 -0.77
N PRO A 5 16.29 0.71 -1.66
CA PRO A 5 17.33 0.25 -2.58
C PRO A 5 18.70 -0.07 -1.96
N ASP A 6 19.05 0.49 -0.80
CA ASP A 6 20.36 0.24 -0.19
C ASP A 6 20.31 0.20 1.34
N THR A 7 21.38 -0.34 1.97
CA THR A 7 21.44 -0.57 3.42
C THR A 7 21.44 0.72 4.24
N LEU A 8 22.13 1.77 3.77
CA LEU A 8 22.15 3.07 4.46
C LEU A 8 20.79 3.73 4.41
N ALA A 9 20.15 3.73 3.23
CA ALA A 9 18.80 4.24 3.06
C ALA A 9 17.79 3.45 3.92
N GLN A 10 17.96 2.14 4.06
CA GLN A 10 17.14 1.31 4.94
C GLN A 10 17.27 1.77 6.40
N SER A 11 18.50 1.96 6.90
CA SER A 11 18.73 2.41 8.27
C SER A 11 18.11 3.78 8.56
N GLU A 12 18.33 4.75 7.68
CA GLU A 12 17.74 6.08 7.77
C GLU A 12 16.21 6.04 7.67
N GLY A 13 15.70 5.19 6.77
CA GLY A 13 14.27 4.99 6.58
C GLY A 13 13.59 4.46 7.83
N TYR A 14 14.18 3.49 8.50
CA TYR A 14 13.62 2.95 9.74
C TYR A 14 13.71 3.92 10.92
N GLN A 15 14.73 4.77 10.96
CA GLN A 15 14.81 5.85 11.95
C GLN A 15 13.68 6.87 11.75
N LEU A 16 13.44 7.28 10.53
CA LEU A 16 12.31 8.16 10.21
C LEU A 16 10.97 7.48 10.47
N PHE A 17 10.85 6.20 10.16
CA PHE A 17 9.67 5.40 10.44
C PHE A 17 9.36 5.35 11.93
N GLU A 18 10.37 5.15 12.78
CA GLU A 18 10.21 5.18 14.22
C GLU A 18 9.65 6.53 14.70
N GLN A 19 10.18 7.64 14.19
CA GLN A 19 9.65 8.98 14.47
C GLN A 19 8.22 9.15 13.96
N TYR A 20 7.92 8.64 12.78
CA TYR A 20 6.60 8.67 12.19
C TYR A 20 5.56 7.97 13.07
N ILE A 21 5.88 6.78 13.57
CA ILE A 21 5.01 6.03 14.47
C ILE A 21 4.87 6.77 15.81
N ALA A 22 5.96 7.31 16.35
CA ALA A 22 5.94 8.07 17.60
C ALA A 22 5.06 9.33 17.51
N ASN A 23 4.92 9.91 16.33
CA ASN A 23 4.07 11.07 16.06
C ASN A 23 2.62 10.70 15.70
N GLY A 24 2.22 9.45 15.89
CA GLY A 24 0.85 8.99 15.68
C GLY A 24 0.53 8.54 14.25
N ALA A 25 1.54 8.28 13.43
CA ALA A 25 1.39 7.76 12.07
C ALA A 25 0.30 8.51 11.25
N PRO A 26 0.45 9.82 11.00
CA PRO A 26 -0.64 10.67 10.49
C PRO A 26 -1.12 10.30 9.09
N LYS A 27 -0.30 9.59 8.30
CA LYS A 27 -0.67 9.15 6.94
C LYS A 27 -1.14 7.70 6.87
N ASP A 28 -1.30 7.01 8.00
CA ASP A 28 -1.87 5.67 8.04
C ASP A 28 -3.40 5.71 7.93
N ASN A 29 -4.02 6.76 8.44
CA ASN A 29 -5.47 6.97 8.35
C ASN A 29 -5.76 8.43 8.08
N PHE A 30 -6.38 8.72 6.93
CA PHE A 30 -6.81 10.06 6.56
C PHE A 30 -7.99 9.96 5.60
N ASP A 31 -8.57 11.07 5.21
CA ASP A 31 -9.74 11.09 4.35
C ASP A 31 -9.51 10.33 3.04
N GLY A 32 -10.26 9.26 2.86
CA GLY A 32 -10.16 8.39 1.69
C GLY A 32 -9.05 7.33 1.74
N PHE A 33 -8.38 7.16 2.89
CA PHE A 33 -7.33 6.14 3.06
C PHE A 33 -7.38 5.52 4.45
N GLU A 34 -7.31 4.19 4.52
CA GLU A 34 -7.23 3.43 5.77
C GLU A 34 -6.18 2.34 5.65
N LEU A 35 -5.21 2.34 6.55
CA LEU A 35 -4.24 1.26 6.66
C LEU A 35 -4.89 0.05 7.34
N ILE A 36 -4.81 -1.11 6.71
CA ILE A 36 -5.31 -2.38 7.28
C ILE A 36 -4.18 -3.14 7.95
N SER A 37 -3.06 -3.31 7.25
CA SER A 37 -1.89 -3.97 7.81
C SER A 37 -0.60 -3.49 7.16
N ARG A 38 0.48 -3.55 7.92
CA ARG A 38 1.84 -3.30 7.42
C ARG A 38 2.78 -4.29 8.08
N VAL A 39 3.56 -5.00 7.27
CA VAL A 39 4.59 -5.94 7.75
C VAL A 39 5.90 -5.67 7.04
N HIS A 40 7.00 -5.93 7.73
CA HIS A 40 8.34 -5.61 7.27
C HIS A 40 9.18 -6.86 7.12
N ALA A 41 10.00 -6.91 6.07
CA ALA A 41 11.04 -7.91 5.87
C ALA A 41 12.40 -7.22 5.84
N PRO A 42 13.00 -6.90 7.01
CA PRO A 42 14.20 -6.06 7.06
C PRO A 42 15.42 -6.70 6.41
N GLN A 43 15.48 -8.01 6.30
CA GLN A 43 16.59 -8.71 5.63
C GLN A 43 16.67 -8.40 4.15
N THR A 44 15.53 -8.16 3.51
CA THR A 44 15.46 -7.83 2.08
C THR A 44 15.15 -6.36 1.83
N GLY A 45 14.82 -5.60 2.86
CA GLY A 45 14.37 -4.20 2.74
C GLY A 45 12.94 -4.06 2.21
N GLU A 46 12.15 -5.12 2.27
CA GLU A 46 10.78 -5.12 1.75
C GLU A 46 9.75 -4.74 2.81
N VAL A 47 8.69 -4.08 2.37
CA VAL A 47 7.53 -3.74 3.19
C VAL A 47 6.28 -4.13 2.43
N PHE A 48 5.36 -4.82 3.09
CA PHE A 48 4.08 -5.23 2.52
C PHE A 48 2.96 -4.50 3.25
N VAL A 49 2.12 -3.80 2.50
CA VAL A 49 1.04 -2.98 3.05
C VAL A 49 -0.29 -3.39 2.42
N THR A 50 -1.29 -3.59 3.26
CA THR A 50 -2.68 -3.73 2.82
C THR A 50 -3.47 -2.51 3.32
N CYS A 51 -4.21 -1.88 2.43
CA CYS A 51 -4.96 -0.68 2.75
C CYS A 51 -6.26 -0.59 1.96
N LYS A 52 -7.16 0.31 2.41
CA LYS A 52 -8.33 0.74 1.65
C LYS A 52 -8.14 2.19 1.24
N ALA A 53 -8.40 2.50 -0.02
CA ALA A 53 -8.27 3.86 -0.53
C ALA A 53 -9.37 4.14 -1.55
N ASN A 54 -9.85 5.39 -1.59
CA ASN A 54 -10.89 5.79 -2.53
C ASN A 54 -10.38 5.84 -3.97
N ASN A 55 -9.08 6.12 -4.14
CA ASN A 55 -8.45 6.17 -5.45
C ASN A 55 -6.92 6.06 -5.32
N HIS A 56 -6.25 5.96 -6.46
CA HIS A 56 -4.80 5.77 -6.51
C HIS A 56 -4.00 6.97 -5.98
N LEU A 57 -4.55 8.18 -6.07
CA LEU A 57 -3.91 9.39 -5.52
C LEU A 57 -3.79 9.32 -4.00
N LYS A 58 -4.76 8.73 -3.32
CA LYS A 58 -4.71 8.54 -1.86
C LYS A 58 -3.62 7.57 -1.47
N VAL A 59 -3.40 6.51 -2.24
CA VAL A 59 -2.28 5.58 -2.04
C VAL A 59 -0.95 6.32 -2.23
N ALA A 60 -0.82 7.10 -3.28
CA ALA A 60 0.38 7.90 -3.53
C ALA A 60 0.66 8.89 -2.40
N GLU A 61 -0.36 9.51 -1.83
CA GLU A 61 -0.22 10.43 -0.70
C GLU A 61 0.33 9.73 0.55
N HIS A 62 -0.13 8.51 0.84
CA HIS A 62 0.38 7.71 1.95
C HIS A 62 1.89 7.42 1.81
N PHE A 63 2.34 7.12 0.60
CA PHE A 63 3.73 6.71 0.35
C PHE A 63 4.66 7.86 -0.03
N ALA A 64 4.16 9.08 -0.20
CA ALA A 64 4.92 10.20 -0.75
C ALA A 64 6.23 10.49 -0.01
N ILE A 65 6.23 10.48 1.33
CA ILE A 65 7.42 10.75 2.14
C ILE A 65 8.53 9.74 1.83
N TRP A 66 8.18 8.46 1.77
CA TRP A 66 9.13 7.37 1.58
C TRP A 66 9.69 7.36 0.16
N ARG A 67 8.83 7.61 -0.82
CA ARG A 67 9.23 7.68 -2.22
C ARG A 67 10.17 8.85 -2.50
N GLU A 68 9.79 10.05 -2.06
CA GLU A 68 10.53 11.27 -2.34
C GLU A 68 11.87 11.32 -1.60
N LYS A 69 11.92 10.85 -0.36
CA LYS A 69 13.13 10.95 0.47
C LYS A 69 14.09 9.79 0.28
N PHE A 70 13.60 8.57 0.09
CA PHE A 70 14.42 7.35 0.07
C PHE A 70 14.38 6.60 -1.25
N GLY A 71 13.61 7.06 -2.22
CA GLY A 71 13.49 6.39 -3.52
C GLY A 71 12.85 5.01 -3.44
N VAL A 72 11.94 4.79 -2.46
CA VAL A 72 11.23 3.52 -2.32
C VAL A 72 10.32 3.31 -3.53
N GLU A 73 10.48 2.17 -4.19
CA GLU A 73 9.63 1.77 -5.30
C GLU A 73 8.47 0.93 -4.79
N TRP A 74 7.26 1.23 -5.28
CA TRP A 74 6.03 0.59 -4.84
C TRP A 74 5.36 -0.15 -6.00
N ASP A 75 5.08 -1.43 -5.79
CA ASP A 75 4.23 -2.23 -6.65
C ASP A 75 2.85 -2.30 -6.01
N VAL A 76 1.87 -1.67 -6.64
CA VAL A 76 0.51 -1.55 -6.10
C VAL A 76 -0.44 -2.39 -6.92
N LYS A 77 -1.15 -3.31 -6.25
CA LYS A 77 -2.14 -4.19 -6.86
C LYS A 77 -3.47 -4.06 -6.15
N PRO A 78 -4.57 -3.85 -6.86
CA PRO A 78 -5.88 -3.96 -6.27
C PRO A 78 -6.14 -5.41 -5.86
N VAL A 79 -6.67 -5.59 -4.66
CA VAL A 79 -7.01 -6.91 -4.12
C VAL A 79 -8.45 -6.93 -3.65
N PHE A 80 -9.06 -8.11 -3.64
CA PHE A 80 -10.45 -8.30 -3.26
C PHE A 80 -10.53 -9.35 -2.15
N ASN A 81 -11.46 -9.16 -1.21
CA ASN A 81 -11.82 -10.24 -0.29
C ASN A 81 -12.68 -11.29 -1.02
N ASP A 82 -13.02 -12.38 -0.33
CA ASP A 82 -13.77 -13.49 -0.93
C ASP A 82 -15.12 -13.04 -1.50
N GLU A 83 -15.87 -12.23 -0.76
CA GLU A 83 -17.17 -11.73 -1.20
C GLU A 83 -17.04 -10.81 -2.42
N GLU A 84 -16.07 -9.93 -2.41
CA GLU A 84 -15.82 -8.99 -3.51
C GLU A 84 -15.41 -9.71 -4.79
N VAL A 85 -14.54 -10.72 -4.72
CA VAL A 85 -14.12 -11.47 -5.90
C VAL A 85 -15.25 -12.31 -6.48
N ILE A 86 -16.10 -12.90 -5.63
CA ILE A 86 -17.28 -13.63 -6.07
C ILE A 86 -18.26 -12.71 -6.79
N LYS A 87 -18.55 -11.56 -6.21
CA LYS A 87 -19.43 -10.55 -6.80
C LYS A 87 -18.92 -10.06 -8.14
N ARG A 88 -17.63 -9.74 -8.21
CA ARG A 88 -16.98 -9.29 -9.44
C ARG A 88 -17.08 -10.35 -10.54
N ASN A 89 -16.79 -11.61 -10.20
CA ASN A 89 -16.82 -12.70 -11.17
C ASN A 89 -18.23 -12.97 -11.71
N LYS A 90 -19.26 -12.86 -10.86
CA LYS A 90 -20.66 -12.96 -11.30
C LYS A 90 -21.03 -11.83 -12.25
N GLN A 91 -20.63 -10.60 -11.94
CA GLN A 91 -20.88 -9.43 -12.75
C GLN A 91 -20.23 -9.55 -14.13
N VAL A 92 -18.97 -9.99 -14.17
CA VAL A 92 -18.25 -10.23 -15.43
C VAL A 92 -18.92 -11.31 -16.26
N ALA A 93 -19.37 -12.40 -15.62
CA ALA A 93 -20.08 -13.48 -16.32
C ALA A 93 -21.40 -13.00 -16.94
N GLU A 94 -22.15 -12.15 -16.22
CA GLU A 94 -23.38 -11.53 -16.74
C GLU A 94 -23.11 -10.62 -17.94
N GLU A 95 -22.04 -9.82 -17.87
CA GLU A 95 -21.62 -8.94 -18.96
C GLU A 95 -21.24 -9.75 -20.21
N ILE A 96 -20.50 -10.84 -20.06
CA ILE A 96 -20.13 -11.73 -21.15
C ILE A 96 -21.37 -12.36 -21.78
N ALA A 97 -22.32 -12.85 -20.96
CA ALA A 97 -23.58 -13.42 -21.45
C ALA A 97 -24.41 -12.41 -22.23
N ALA A 98 -24.41 -11.14 -21.81
CA ALA A 98 -25.12 -10.07 -22.49
C ALA A 98 -24.49 -9.70 -23.85
N MET A 99 -23.22 -10.00 -24.05
CA MET A 99 -22.50 -9.74 -25.31
C MET A 99 -22.69 -10.84 -26.34
N SER A 100 -23.17 -12.00 -25.94
CA SER A 100 -23.43 -13.14 -26.82
C SER A 100 -24.93 -13.24 -27.19
#